data_9265af482b75835fb218573c3befe42b
#
_entry.id   9265af482b75835fb218573c3befe42b
#
_cell.length_a   1.000
_cell.length_b   1.000
_cell.length_c   1.000
_cell.angle_alpha   90.00
_cell.angle_beta   90.00
_cell.angle_gamma   90.00
#
_symmetry.space_group_name_H-M   'P 1'
#
loop_
_entity.id
_entity.type
_entity.pdbx_description
1 polymer ?
#
loop_
_entity_poly.entity_id
_entity_poly.type
_entity_poly.pdbx_seq_one_letter_code
_entity_poly.pdbx_strand_id
1 'polypeptide(L)'
;MTANRLAVSLPGLDLKNPIIPASGCFGFGQEYAKYYDLDLLGSIMIKATTAEARFGNPTPRVAETPAGMLNAIGLQNPGVDVVIAEKLPWLAQHYPDLPIIANVAGFSNEEYATVSGLSLIHI
;
A
#
# COMPACT_ATOMS: atom_id res chain seq x y z
N MET A 1 13.91 17.73 25.13
CA MET A 1 13.61 16.97 23.88
C MET A 1 12.96 17.94 22.93
N THR A 2 13.54 18.21 21.78
CA THR A 2 12.91 19.04 20.75
C THR A 2 11.74 18.25 20.16
N ALA A 3 10.53 18.83 20.21
CA ALA A 3 9.35 18.22 19.60
C ALA A 3 9.61 17.92 18.12
N ASN A 4 9.22 16.75 17.66
CA ASN A 4 9.31 16.41 16.24
C ASN A 4 8.32 17.30 15.45
N ARG A 5 8.86 18.29 14.75
CA ARG A 5 8.07 19.29 14.00
C ARG A 5 7.35 18.72 12.77
N LEU A 6 7.69 17.52 12.36
CA LEU A 6 7.07 16.83 11.22
C LEU A 6 6.00 15.83 11.64
N ALA A 7 5.87 15.55 12.95
CA ALA A 7 4.86 14.62 13.43
C ALA A 7 3.45 15.10 13.10
N VAL A 8 2.59 14.16 12.70
CA VAL A 8 1.18 14.38 12.38
C VAL A 8 0.35 13.40 13.19
N SER A 9 -0.67 13.89 13.88
CA SER A 9 -1.62 13.05 14.61
C SER A 9 -2.98 13.08 13.91
N LEU A 10 -3.45 11.92 13.50
CA LEU A 10 -4.78 11.68 12.96
C LEU A 10 -5.56 10.81 13.95
N PRO A 11 -6.89 10.81 13.94
CA PRO A 11 -7.68 9.92 14.80
C PRO A 11 -7.27 8.45 14.61
N GLY A 12 -6.65 7.86 15.64
CA GLY A 12 -6.18 6.47 15.63
C GLY A 12 -4.88 6.20 14.85
N LEU A 13 -4.19 7.24 14.37
CA LEU A 13 -2.97 7.07 13.59
C LEU A 13 -1.97 8.21 13.86
N ASP A 14 -0.87 7.91 14.52
CA ASP A 14 0.22 8.84 14.77
C ASP A 14 1.38 8.58 13.80
N LEU A 15 1.76 9.62 13.06
CA LEU A 15 2.81 9.57 12.04
C LEU A 15 4.01 10.40 12.48
N LYS A 16 5.21 9.88 12.34
CA LYS A 16 6.46 10.63 12.61
C LYS A 16 6.74 11.73 11.58
N ASN A 17 6.12 11.65 10.40
CA ASN A 17 6.12 12.68 9.36
C ASN A 17 4.94 12.44 8.39
N PRO A 18 4.58 13.42 7.54
CA PRO A 18 3.41 13.30 6.65
C PRO A 18 3.69 12.57 5.32
N ILE A 19 4.85 11.95 5.14
CA ILE A 19 5.21 11.33 3.87
C ILE A 19 4.61 9.94 3.76
N ILE A 20 3.70 9.77 2.81
CA ILE A 20 3.03 8.51 2.48
C ILE A 20 3.10 8.30 0.97
N PRO A 21 3.84 7.30 0.47
CA PRO A 21 3.90 7.02 -0.96
C PRO A 21 2.56 6.58 -1.52
N ALA A 22 2.29 6.95 -2.78
CA ALA A 22 1.09 6.52 -3.48
C ALA A 22 1.13 5.00 -3.77
N SER A 23 0.10 4.28 -3.35
CA SER A 23 0.02 2.81 -3.42
C SER A 23 0.22 2.23 -4.82
N GLY A 24 -0.27 2.94 -5.86
CA GLY A 24 -0.14 2.50 -7.26
C GLY A 24 1.29 2.44 -7.77
N CYS A 25 2.17 3.29 -7.25
CA CYS A 25 3.59 3.35 -7.61
C CYS A 25 4.47 2.55 -6.64
N PHE A 26 4.07 2.48 -5.37
CA PHE A 26 4.89 1.93 -4.29
C PHE A 26 4.67 0.43 -4.03
N GLY A 27 3.51 -0.09 -4.40
CA GLY A 27 3.17 -1.50 -4.22
C GLY A 27 3.10 -1.88 -2.74
N PHE A 28 3.96 -2.79 -2.31
CA PHE A 28 4.10 -3.24 -0.93
C PHE A 28 5.44 -2.83 -0.29
N GLY A 29 6.22 -1.99 -0.97
CA GLY A 29 7.47 -1.44 -0.46
C GLY A 29 8.71 -2.32 -0.64
N GLN A 30 8.56 -3.63 -0.89
CA GLN A 30 9.67 -4.58 -0.98
C GLN A 30 10.73 -4.19 -2.03
N GLU A 31 10.31 -3.63 -3.16
CA GLU A 31 11.19 -3.16 -4.21
C GLU A 31 11.97 -1.92 -3.77
N TYR A 32 11.33 -1.00 -3.06
CA TYR A 32 11.92 0.25 -2.60
C TYR A 32 12.84 0.07 -1.38
N ALA A 33 12.57 -0.94 -0.54
CA ALA A 33 13.44 -1.29 0.58
C ALA A 33 14.88 -1.63 0.16
N LYS A 34 15.09 -1.93 -1.12
CA LYS A 34 16.44 -2.16 -1.69
C LYS A 34 17.24 -0.88 -1.89
N TYR A 35 16.58 0.28 -1.88
CA TYR A 35 17.20 1.57 -2.19
C TYR A 35 17.31 2.47 -0.97
N TYR A 36 16.40 2.35 -0.02
CA TYR A 36 16.40 3.14 1.21
C TYR A 36 15.59 2.46 2.32
N ASP A 37 15.82 2.89 3.54
CA ASP A 37 15.10 2.40 4.72
C ASP A 37 13.67 2.95 4.73
N LEU A 38 12.67 2.06 4.70
CA LEU A 38 11.27 2.46 4.71
C LEU A 38 10.84 3.12 6.02
N ASP A 39 11.60 2.94 7.11
CA ASP A 39 11.37 3.66 8.36
C ASP A 39 11.60 5.18 8.25
N LEU A 40 12.09 5.68 7.14
CA LEU A 40 12.10 7.12 6.86
C LEU A 40 10.70 7.68 6.56
N LEU A 41 9.75 6.84 6.17
CA LEU A 41 8.38 7.23 5.82
C LEU A 41 7.51 7.43 7.07
N GLY A 42 6.48 8.25 6.96
CA GLY A 42 5.45 8.37 7.99
C GLY A 42 4.55 7.14 8.04
N SER A 43 4.23 6.59 6.88
CA SER A 43 3.40 5.39 6.70
C SER A 43 3.60 4.82 5.30
N ILE A 44 3.16 3.57 5.09
CA ILE A 44 2.98 2.99 3.76
C ILE A 44 1.48 2.78 3.51
N MET A 45 0.99 3.29 2.37
CA MET A 45 -0.29 2.88 1.82
C MET A 45 -0.03 1.75 0.83
N ILE A 46 -0.40 0.51 1.18
CA ILE A 46 -0.15 -0.67 0.34
C ILE A 46 -1.01 -0.66 -0.93
N LYS A 47 -0.59 -1.46 -1.91
CA LYS A 47 -1.33 -1.61 -3.18
C LYS A 47 -2.76 -2.03 -2.93
N ALA A 48 -3.69 -1.38 -3.64
CA ALA A 48 -5.10 -1.74 -3.61
C ALA A 48 -5.29 -3.23 -3.91
N THR A 49 -5.97 -3.93 -3.00
CA THR A 49 -6.08 -5.38 -2.99
C THR A 49 -7.54 -5.78 -3.17
N THR A 50 -7.78 -6.72 -4.08
CA THR A 50 -9.09 -7.38 -4.31
C THR A 50 -9.11 -8.75 -3.65
N ALA A 51 -10.28 -9.36 -3.50
CA ALA A 51 -10.39 -10.73 -2.98
C ALA A 51 -9.53 -11.69 -3.82
N GLU A 52 -9.76 -11.71 -5.11
CA GLU A 52 -9.00 -12.53 -6.05
C GLU A 52 -7.82 -11.76 -6.67
N ALA A 53 -6.78 -12.49 -7.07
CA ALA A 53 -5.65 -11.92 -7.79
C ALA A 53 -6.06 -11.33 -9.15
N ARG A 54 -5.45 -10.22 -9.54
CA ARG A 54 -5.69 -9.55 -10.82
C ARG A 54 -4.39 -9.30 -11.56
N PHE A 55 -4.33 -9.74 -12.80
CA PHE A 55 -3.20 -9.46 -13.70
C PHE A 55 -3.24 -8.03 -14.25
N GLY A 56 -4.39 -7.37 -14.18
CA GLY A 56 -4.61 -6.07 -14.80
C GLY A 56 -4.90 -6.16 -16.30
N ASN A 57 -4.77 -5.03 -16.97
CA ASN A 57 -4.99 -4.94 -18.43
C ASN A 57 -3.79 -5.52 -19.21
N PRO A 58 -4.00 -6.00 -20.44
CA PRO A 58 -2.89 -6.39 -21.33
C PRO A 58 -2.00 -5.20 -21.66
N THR A 59 -0.74 -5.49 -21.97
CA THR A 59 0.22 -4.48 -22.46
C THR A 59 -0.01 -4.16 -23.95
N PRO A 60 0.32 -2.91 -24.41
CA PRO A 60 0.89 -1.78 -23.65
C PRO A 60 -0.15 -1.11 -22.77
N ARG A 61 0.21 -0.76 -21.55
CA ARG A 61 -0.69 -0.16 -20.55
C ARG A 61 -0.11 1.07 -19.85
N VAL A 62 1.00 1.55 -20.37
CA VAL A 62 1.68 2.77 -19.96
C VAL A 62 2.10 3.53 -21.22
N ALA A 63 1.94 4.85 -21.23
CA ALA A 63 2.36 5.73 -22.31
C ALA A 63 2.94 7.02 -21.75
N GLU A 64 4.10 7.42 -22.24
CA GLU A 64 4.71 8.71 -21.91
C GLU A 64 3.99 9.87 -22.59
N THR A 65 3.98 11.02 -21.93
CA THR A 65 3.52 12.31 -22.44
C THR A 65 4.61 13.36 -22.21
N PRO A 66 4.55 14.54 -22.87
CA PRO A 66 5.57 15.57 -22.69
C PRO A 66 5.80 16.04 -21.25
N ALA A 67 4.82 15.89 -20.37
CA ALA A 67 4.87 16.35 -18.99
C ALA A 67 4.50 15.27 -17.94
N GLY A 68 4.47 13.99 -18.33
CA GLY A 68 4.09 12.93 -17.40
C GLY A 68 3.88 11.59 -18.08
N MET A 69 3.01 10.78 -17.49
CA MET A 69 2.72 9.43 -17.94
C MET A 69 1.24 9.11 -17.79
N LEU A 70 0.66 8.49 -18.79
CA LEU A 70 -0.66 7.87 -18.74
C LEU A 70 -0.52 6.40 -18.42
N ASN A 71 -1.47 5.86 -17.65
CA ASN A 71 -1.51 4.44 -17.40
C ASN A 71 -2.94 3.88 -17.45
N ALA A 72 -3.01 2.60 -17.77
CA ALA A 72 -4.21 1.77 -17.73
C ALA A 72 -3.83 0.40 -17.12
N ILE A 73 -3.28 0.40 -15.91
CA ILE A 73 -2.75 -0.82 -15.25
C ILE A 73 -3.87 -1.83 -14.98
N GLY A 74 -5.09 -1.37 -14.66
CA GLY A 74 -6.22 -2.26 -14.44
C GLY A 74 -6.20 -2.96 -13.08
N LEU A 75 -5.70 -2.28 -12.04
CA LEU A 75 -5.73 -2.74 -10.67
C LEU A 75 -4.98 -4.07 -10.46
N GLN A 76 -3.81 -4.22 -11.07
CA GLN A 76 -2.97 -5.40 -10.85
C GLN A 76 -2.60 -5.55 -9.37
N ASN A 77 -2.92 -6.70 -8.78
CA ASN A 77 -2.57 -7.05 -7.41
C ASN A 77 -2.61 -8.58 -7.22
N PRO A 78 -1.94 -9.12 -6.18
CA PRO A 78 -1.82 -10.55 -5.98
C PRO A 78 -3.05 -11.21 -5.31
N GLY A 79 -4.08 -10.44 -4.93
CA GLY A 79 -5.20 -10.92 -4.12
C GLY A 79 -4.92 -10.89 -2.62
N VAL A 80 -6.00 -10.87 -1.82
CA VAL A 80 -5.92 -10.67 -0.38
C VAL A 80 -5.17 -11.80 0.33
N ASP A 81 -5.33 -13.04 -0.10
CA ASP A 81 -4.67 -14.21 0.52
C ASP A 81 -3.14 -14.10 0.47
N VAL A 82 -2.59 -13.71 -0.68
CA VAL A 82 -1.14 -13.49 -0.82
C VAL A 82 -0.68 -12.29 0.00
N VAL A 83 -1.48 -11.23 0.07
CA VAL A 83 -1.15 -10.06 0.89
C VAL A 83 -1.04 -10.45 2.36
N ILE A 84 -1.98 -11.22 2.88
CA ILE A 84 -2.00 -11.70 4.26
C ILE A 84 -0.88 -12.71 4.53
N ALA A 85 -0.65 -13.65 3.61
CA ALA A 85 0.31 -14.71 3.83
C ALA A 85 1.78 -14.28 3.66
N GLU A 86 2.06 -13.27 2.82
CA GLU A 86 3.42 -12.92 2.44
C GLU A 86 3.77 -11.44 2.67
N LYS A 87 2.91 -10.51 2.21
CA LYS A 87 3.26 -9.09 2.16
C LYS A 87 3.23 -8.42 3.54
N LEU A 88 2.15 -8.63 4.28
CA LEU A 88 2.02 -8.09 5.63
C LEU A 88 3.02 -8.70 6.61
N PRO A 89 3.24 -10.03 6.66
CA PRO A 89 4.27 -10.63 7.50
C PRO A 89 5.68 -10.11 7.18
N TRP A 90 6.01 -9.90 5.91
CA TRP A 90 7.29 -9.32 5.53
C TRP A 90 7.44 -7.89 6.07
N LEU A 91 6.42 -7.04 5.94
CA LEU A 91 6.43 -5.68 6.50
C LEU A 91 6.55 -5.70 8.01
N ALA A 92 5.74 -6.51 8.71
CA ALA A 92 5.77 -6.62 10.16
C ALA A 92 7.14 -7.12 10.69
N GLN A 93 7.81 -8.00 9.96
CA GLN A 93 9.12 -8.51 10.33
C GLN A 93 10.24 -7.48 10.16
N HIS A 94 10.21 -6.69 9.07
CA HIS A 94 11.30 -5.78 8.72
C HIS A 94 11.08 -4.34 9.21
N TYR A 95 9.82 -3.93 9.38
CA TYR A 95 9.40 -2.57 9.72
C TYR A 95 8.24 -2.59 10.73
N PRO A 96 8.46 -3.14 11.95
CA PRO A 96 7.39 -3.37 12.94
C PRO A 96 6.72 -2.08 13.45
N ASP A 97 7.45 -0.96 13.40
CA ASP A 97 6.96 0.33 13.90
C ASP A 97 6.43 1.25 12.78
N LEU A 98 6.46 0.79 11.52
CA LEU A 98 5.98 1.58 10.39
C LEU A 98 4.47 1.38 10.22
N PRO A 99 3.64 2.42 10.39
CA PRO A 99 2.21 2.31 10.17
C PRO A 99 1.87 1.87 8.75
N ILE A 100 0.94 0.92 8.62
CA ILE A 100 0.47 0.42 7.34
C ILE A 100 -0.99 0.84 7.15
N ILE A 101 -1.28 1.45 6.00
CA ILE A 101 -2.64 1.81 5.59
C ILE A 101 -3.10 0.82 4.52
N ALA A 102 -4.14 0.05 4.82
CA ALA A 102 -4.75 -0.85 3.85
C ALA A 102 -5.45 -0.06 2.74
N ASN A 103 -5.22 -0.47 1.50
CA ASN A 103 -5.97 0.03 0.35
C ASN A 103 -6.80 -1.14 -0.18
N VAL A 104 -8.12 -1.03 -0.03
CA VAL A 104 -9.08 -2.08 -0.38
C VAL A 104 -9.77 -1.73 -1.68
N ALA A 105 -9.91 -2.71 -2.55
CA ALA A 105 -10.67 -2.60 -3.80
C ALA A 105 -11.58 -3.81 -3.97
N GLY A 106 -12.66 -3.61 -4.72
CA GLY A 106 -13.64 -4.65 -5.03
C GLY A 106 -14.57 -4.21 -6.14
N PHE A 107 -15.38 -5.15 -6.64
CA PHE A 107 -16.35 -4.94 -7.70
C PHE A 107 -17.79 -5.13 -7.24
N SER A 108 -17.98 -5.53 -5.96
CA SER A 108 -19.26 -5.61 -5.29
C SER A 108 -19.14 -5.14 -3.84
N ASN A 109 -20.26 -4.81 -3.21
CA ASN A 109 -20.30 -4.45 -1.79
C ASN A 109 -19.82 -5.61 -0.91
N GLU A 110 -20.14 -6.84 -1.29
CA GLU A 110 -19.75 -8.06 -0.59
C GLU A 110 -18.22 -8.25 -0.64
N GLU A 111 -17.60 -7.99 -1.78
CA GLU A 111 -16.15 -8.08 -1.95
C GLU A 111 -15.43 -7.03 -1.09
N TYR A 112 -15.89 -5.78 -1.10
CA TYR A 112 -15.37 -4.74 -0.20
C TYR A 112 -15.50 -5.12 1.27
N ALA A 113 -16.65 -5.65 1.68
CA ALA A 113 -16.88 -6.07 3.06
C ALA A 113 -15.94 -7.21 3.47
N THR A 114 -15.76 -8.20 2.60
CA THR A 114 -14.87 -9.35 2.83
C THR A 114 -13.41 -8.91 2.97
N VAL A 115 -12.89 -8.16 2.01
CA VAL A 115 -11.49 -7.72 2.01
C VAL A 115 -11.22 -6.77 3.17
N SER A 116 -12.15 -5.87 3.49
CA SER A 116 -12.03 -4.98 4.65
C SER A 116 -12.01 -5.76 5.97
N GLY A 117 -12.88 -6.75 6.12
CA GLY A 117 -12.93 -7.61 7.31
C GLY A 117 -11.61 -8.36 7.52
N LEU A 118 -11.03 -8.92 6.46
CA LEU A 118 -9.73 -9.59 6.51
C LEU A 118 -8.59 -8.61 6.83
N SER A 119 -8.61 -7.41 6.26
CA SER A 119 -7.61 -6.37 6.56
C SER A 119 -7.59 -5.97 8.03
N LEU A 120 -8.77 -5.77 8.65
CA LEU A 120 -8.88 -5.39 10.06
C LEU A 120 -8.36 -6.45 11.05
N ILE A 121 -8.25 -7.71 10.62
CA ILE A 121 -7.73 -8.80 11.46
C ILE A 121 -6.20 -8.87 11.40
N HIS A 122 -5.58 -8.39 10.32
CA HIS A 122 -4.17 -8.61 10.01
C HIS A 122 -3.28 -7.35 9.97
N ILE A 123 -3.87 -6.15 10.16
CA ILE A 123 -3.14 -4.88 10.19
C ILE A 123 -3.25 -4.22 11.56
#